data_a230b989091f5f95682c92ec5b7f30d5
#
_entry.id   a230b989091f5f95682c92ec5b7f30d5
#
_cell.length_a   1.000
_cell.length_b   1.000
_cell.length_c   1.000
_cell.angle_alpha   90.00
_cell.angle_beta   90.00
_cell.angle_gamma   90.00
#
_symmetry.space_group_name_H-M   'P 1'
#
loop_
_entity.id
_entity.type
_entity.pdbx_description
1 polymer ?
#
loop_
_entity_poly.entity_id
_entity_poly.type
_entity_poly.pdbx_seq_one_letter_code
_entity_poly.pdbx_strand_id
1 'polypeptide(L)'
;MKRVLHALLSCLLLWTAVVSATPTFPALSGRVVDEANLMSRKQAHQLTQQLAAFEKRSSIQLVVVSIDTLAGDTIEEYGYQLGRHWGIGQKGKDNGVLLLIAQDERKVRIEVGYGLEGALPDAIAANIIQTRILPAFKRGDMVAGVVAGSQAIMQALAGEYKPVDNASKDKLGGPWLFILMVIVMIVLHNLRGGGGGGRGGRRRAAYLAGGFGAGRSGGGFGSGGGFSGGGGSFGGGGASGGW
;
A
#
# COMPACT_ATOMS: atom_id res chain seq x y z
N MET A 1 18.46 -51.80 14.06
CA MET A 1 18.12 -51.33 12.73
C MET A 1 16.62 -50.98 12.57
N LYS A 2 15.68 -51.87 12.89
CA LYS A 2 14.23 -51.59 12.76
C LYS A 2 13.76 -50.36 13.54
N ARG A 3 14.20 -50.12 14.77
CA ARG A 3 13.82 -48.92 15.59
C ARG A 3 14.32 -47.59 15.01
N VAL A 4 15.50 -47.58 14.39
CA VAL A 4 16.05 -46.38 13.73
C VAL A 4 15.28 -46.06 12.45
N LEU A 5 14.87 -47.10 11.69
CA LEU A 5 14.07 -46.93 10.48
C LEU A 5 12.68 -46.39 10.79
N HIS A 6 12.05 -46.83 11.90
CA HIS A 6 10.75 -46.28 12.33
C HIS A 6 10.87 -44.83 12.82
N ALA A 7 11.95 -44.44 13.50
CA ALA A 7 12.22 -43.10 13.91
C ALA A 7 12.45 -42.15 12.73
N LEU A 8 13.16 -42.59 11.70
CA LEU A 8 13.37 -41.83 10.46
C LEU A 8 12.07 -41.69 9.65
N LEU A 9 11.25 -42.76 9.61
CA LEU A 9 9.94 -42.69 8.92
C LEU A 9 8.97 -41.77 9.65
N SER A 10 8.99 -41.77 11.00
CA SER A 10 8.17 -40.84 11.81
C SER A 10 8.60 -39.36 11.64
N CYS A 11 9.92 -39.10 11.51
CA CYS A 11 10.44 -37.77 11.25
C CYS A 11 10.07 -37.27 9.83
N LEU A 12 10.03 -38.18 8.86
CA LEU A 12 9.63 -37.84 7.46
C LEU A 12 8.13 -37.53 7.34
N LEU A 13 7.30 -38.19 8.16
CA LEU A 13 5.86 -37.95 8.22
C LEU A 13 5.48 -36.65 8.94
N LEU A 14 6.36 -36.06 9.75
CA LEU A 14 6.17 -34.79 10.42
C LEU A 14 6.54 -33.59 9.54
N TRP A 15 7.10 -33.81 8.36
CA TRP A 15 7.29 -32.79 7.35
C TRP A 15 5.98 -32.59 6.55
N THR A 16 4.87 -32.41 7.31
CA THR A 16 3.58 -32.09 6.71
C THR A 16 3.67 -30.71 6.06
N ALA A 17 3.33 -30.69 4.79
CA ALA A 17 3.18 -29.55 3.93
C ALA A 17 2.54 -28.37 4.68
N VAL A 18 3.24 -27.25 4.75
CA VAL A 18 2.62 -25.95 4.97
C VAL A 18 1.76 -25.73 3.72
N VAL A 19 0.50 -26.12 3.82
CA VAL A 19 -0.51 -25.75 2.83
C VAL A 19 -0.68 -24.24 2.98
N SER A 20 -0.02 -23.46 2.13
CA SER A 20 -0.37 -22.06 1.93
C SER A 20 -1.83 -22.06 1.47
N ALA A 21 -2.73 -21.72 2.35
CA ALA A 21 -4.10 -21.43 1.98
C ALA A 21 -4.06 -20.22 1.04
N THR A 22 -4.45 -20.42 -0.20
CA THR A 22 -4.67 -19.29 -1.12
C THR A 22 -5.77 -18.42 -0.53
N PRO A 23 -5.56 -17.09 -0.40
CA PRO A 23 -6.60 -16.21 0.14
C PRO A 23 -7.89 -16.35 -0.67
N THR A 24 -9.00 -16.50 0.02
CA THR A 24 -10.33 -16.48 -0.59
C THR A 24 -10.71 -15.04 -0.86
N PHE A 25 -10.67 -14.62 -2.12
CA PHE A 25 -11.05 -13.27 -2.50
C PHE A 25 -12.57 -13.14 -2.63
N PRO A 26 -13.16 -11.98 -2.25
CA PRO A 26 -14.57 -11.71 -2.48
C PRO A 26 -14.88 -11.69 -3.98
N ALA A 27 -16.14 -11.93 -4.34
CA ALA A 27 -16.58 -11.84 -5.72
C ALA A 27 -16.61 -10.38 -6.20
N LEU A 28 -16.14 -10.11 -7.42
CA LEU A 28 -16.23 -8.79 -8.04
C LEU A 28 -17.70 -8.51 -8.44
N SER A 29 -18.50 -8.02 -7.50
CA SER A 29 -19.92 -7.75 -7.69
C SER A 29 -20.21 -6.41 -8.38
N GLY A 30 -19.24 -5.51 -8.41
CA GLY A 30 -19.37 -4.16 -8.97
C GLY A 30 -18.13 -3.32 -8.80
N ARG A 31 -18.24 -2.00 -9.05
CA ARG A 31 -17.16 -1.04 -8.82
C ARG A 31 -16.95 -0.72 -7.34
N VAL A 32 -17.93 -1.06 -6.50
CA VAL A 32 -17.85 -0.95 -5.04
C VAL A 32 -18.23 -2.31 -4.47
N VAL A 33 -17.29 -2.96 -3.80
CA VAL A 33 -17.43 -4.24 -3.09
C VAL A 33 -17.24 -3.95 -1.61
N ASP A 34 -18.31 -3.90 -0.84
CA ASP A 34 -18.31 -3.46 0.56
C ASP A 34 -18.65 -4.63 1.49
N GLU A 35 -17.69 -5.55 1.66
CA GLU A 35 -17.84 -6.72 2.53
C GLU A 35 -17.77 -6.32 4.02
N ALA A 36 -16.99 -5.30 4.36
CA ALA A 36 -16.89 -4.78 5.72
C ALA A 36 -18.08 -3.87 6.12
N ASN A 37 -19.07 -3.71 5.24
CA ASN A 37 -20.28 -2.92 5.50
C ASN A 37 -19.99 -1.49 5.99
N LEU A 38 -18.99 -0.84 5.43
CA LEU A 38 -18.60 0.54 5.78
C LEU A 38 -19.62 1.58 5.33
N MET A 39 -20.38 1.28 4.27
CA MET A 39 -21.27 2.20 3.61
C MET A 39 -22.73 1.73 3.65
N SER A 40 -23.65 2.68 3.76
CA SER A 40 -25.05 2.38 3.49
C SER A 40 -25.24 2.07 2.00
N ARG A 41 -26.30 1.32 1.65
CA ARG A 41 -26.65 1.02 0.24
C ARG A 41 -26.73 2.26 -0.63
N LYS A 42 -27.26 3.38 -0.11
CA LYS A 42 -27.33 4.65 -0.82
C LYS A 42 -25.97 5.23 -1.15
N GLN A 43 -25.04 5.20 -0.17
CA GLN A 43 -23.68 5.70 -0.35
C GLN A 43 -22.88 4.85 -1.34
N ALA A 44 -22.95 3.51 -1.21
CA ALA A 44 -22.31 2.59 -2.14
C ALA A 44 -22.84 2.77 -3.57
N HIS A 45 -24.16 2.95 -3.74
CA HIS A 45 -24.77 3.21 -5.05
C HIS A 45 -24.32 4.56 -5.64
N GLN A 46 -24.27 5.63 -4.84
CA GLN A 46 -23.78 6.93 -5.29
C GLN A 46 -22.32 6.88 -5.74
N LEU A 47 -21.45 6.22 -4.96
CA LEU A 47 -20.05 6.03 -5.33
C LEU A 47 -19.93 5.20 -6.61
N THR A 48 -20.68 4.09 -6.73
CA THR A 48 -20.73 3.27 -7.94
C THR A 48 -21.08 4.08 -9.19
N GLN A 49 -22.05 5.00 -9.09
CA GLN A 49 -22.41 5.87 -10.21
C GLN A 49 -21.29 6.83 -10.59
N GLN A 50 -20.58 7.41 -9.60
CA GLN A 50 -19.44 8.28 -9.87
C GLN A 50 -18.30 7.54 -10.57
N LEU A 51 -17.96 6.35 -10.07
CA LEU A 51 -16.93 5.49 -10.65
C LEU A 51 -17.31 5.05 -12.07
N ALA A 52 -18.57 4.68 -12.30
CA ALA A 52 -19.06 4.32 -13.63
C ALA A 52 -19.01 5.51 -14.62
N ALA A 53 -19.37 6.70 -14.17
CA ALA A 53 -19.27 7.90 -14.99
C ALA A 53 -17.82 8.27 -15.31
N PHE A 54 -16.90 8.06 -14.36
CA PHE A 54 -15.48 8.26 -14.58
C PHE A 54 -14.92 7.26 -15.60
N GLU A 55 -15.19 5.98 -15.43
CA GLU A 55 -14.75 4.93 -16.37
C GLU A 55 -15.26 5.19 -17.80
N LYS A 56 -16.51 5.62 -17.94
CA LYS A 56 -17.09 5.96 -19.26
C LYS A 56 -16.32 7.07 -19.98
N ARG A 57 -15.78 8.05 -19.23
CA ARG A 57 -15.05 9.20 -19.80
C ARG A 57 -13.58 8.91 -20.04
N SER A 58 -12.95 8.15 -19.16
CA SER A 58 -11.48 7.93 -19.14
C SER A 58 -11.05 6.56 -19.66
N SER A 59 -11.99 5.62 -19.73
CA SER A 59 -11.72 4.17 -19.93
C SER A 59 -10.88 3.55 -18.80
N ILE A 60 -10.64 4.27 -17.70
CA ILE A 60 -9.90 3.79 -16.53
C ILE A 60 -10.87 3.13 -15.57
N GLN A 61 -10.54 1.93 -15.10
CA GLN A 61 -11.37 1.17 -14.19
C GLN A 61 -10.89 1.35 -12.76
N LEU A 62 -11.64 2.11 -11.94
CA LEU A 62 -11.40 2.26 -10.50
C LEU A 62 -12.41 1.42 -9.72
N VAL A 63 -11.91 0.51 -8.91
CA VAL A 63 -12.70 -0.33 -8.01
C VAL A 63 -12.35 -0.01 -6.56
N VAL A 64 -13.37 0.08 -5.72
CA VAL A 64 -13.24 0.25 -4.28
C VAL A 64 -13.68 -1.05 -3.60
N VAL A 65 -12.86 -1.56 -2.70
CA VAL A 65 -13.19 -2.75 -1.91
C VAL A 65 -12.90 -2.51 -0.44
N SER A 66 -13.85 -2.87 0.40
CA SER A 66 -13.63 -3.01 1.84
C SER A 66 -13.78 -4.48 2.24
N ILE A 67 -12.89 -4.93 3.10
CA ILE A 67 -12.87 -6.28 3.69
C ILE A 67 -12.69 -6.18 5.19
N ASP A 68 -13.17 -7.18 5.91
CA ASP A 68 -12.97 -7.24 7.36
C ASP A 68 -11.50 -7.48 7.68
N THR A 69 -10.89 -8.51 7.12
CA THR A 69 -9.51 -8.91 7.44
C THR A 69 -8.72 -9.37 6.22
N LEU A 70 -7.41 -9.22 6.29
CA LEU A 70 -6.45 -9.73 5.30
C LEU A 70 -6.09 -11.22 5.51
N ALA A 71 -6.68 -11.86 6.53
CA ALA A 71 -6.44 -13.28 6.86
C ALA A 71 -4.94 -13.64 7.06
N GLY A 72 -4.13 -12.69 7.52
CA GLY A 72 -2.71 -12.89 7.79
C GLY A 72 -1.76 -12.43 6.68
N ASP A 73 -2.30 -12.05 5.52
CA ASP A 73 -1.50 -11.46 4.44
C ASP A 73 -1.10 -10.00 4.74
N THR A 74 -0.12 -9.49 3.99
CA THR A 74 0.13 -8.05 3.94
C THR A 74 -0.88 -7.39 3.01
N ILE A 75 -1.19 -6.11 3.24
CA ILE A 75 -2.14 -5.40 2.37
C ILE A 75 -1.59 -5.23 0.95
N GLU A 76 -0.27 -5.19 0.82
CA GLU A 76 0.44 -5.13 -0.45
C GLU A 76 0.22 -6.40 -1.27
N GLU A 77 0.45 -7.55 -0.65
CA GLU A 77 0.31 -8.84 -1.32
C GLU A 77 -1.14 -9.14 -1.63
N TYR A 78 -2.03 -8.92 -0.65
CA TYR A 78 -3.47 -9.10 -0.85
C TYR A 78 -4.01 -8.21 -1.97
N GLY A 79 -3.68 -6.91 -1.98
CA GLY A 79 -4.13 -5.96 -2.99
C GLY A 79 -3.64 -6.31 -4.39
N TYR A 80 -2.37 -6.64 -4.52
CA TYR A 80 -1.76 -7.08 -5.75
C TYR A 80 -2.43 -8.35 -6.31
N GLN A 81 -2.60 -9.37 -5.48
CA GLN A 81 -3.24 -10.62 -5.88
C GLN A 81 -4.72 -10.41 -6.23
N LEU A 82 -5.45 -9.63 -5.43
CA LEU A 82 -6.85 -9.31 -5.67
C LEU A 82 -7.06 -8.56 -6.98
N GLY A 83 -6.24 -7.54 -7.24
CA GLY A 83 -6.29 -6.77 -8.49
C GLY A 83 -6.09 -7.65 -9.72
N ARG A 84 -5.17 -8.61 -9.64
CA ARG A 84 -4.91 -9.61 -10.70
C ARG A 84 -6.02 -10.65 -10.80
N HIS A 85 -6.50 -11.15 -9.66
CA HIS A 85 -7.61 -12.12 -9.62
C HIS A 85 -8.87 -11.56 -10.27
N TRP A 86 -9.19 -10.30 -9.99
CA TRP A 86 -10.32 -9.61 -10.60
C TRP A 86 -10.06 -9.12 -12.03
N GLY A 87 -8.80 -9.05 -12.44
CA GLY A 87 -8.39 -8.55 -13.75
C GLY A 87 -8.85 -7.13 -14.02
N ILE A 88 -8.80 -6.25 -13.00
CA ILE A 88 -9.26 -4.87 -13.09
C ILE A 88 -8.44 -4.10 -14.15
N GLY A 89 -9.13 -3.32 -15.00
CA GLY A 89 -8.52 -2.63 -16.14
C GLY A 89 -8.68 -3.42 -17.43
N GLN A 90 -8.23 -2.82 -18.53
CA GLN A 90 -8.33 -3.41 -19.86
C GLN A 90 -7.03 -4.15 -20.21
N LYS A 91 -7.16 -5.32 -20.80
CA LYS A 91 -6.02 -6.12 -21.27
C LYS A 91 -5.14 -5.31 -22.23
N GLY A 92 -3.85 -5.27 -21.93
CA GLY A 92 -2.85 -4.54 -22.74
C GLY A 92 -2.84 -3.03 -22.54
N LYS A 93 -3.80 -2.47 -21.79
CA LYS A 93 -3.76 -1.10 -21.31
C LYS A 93 -3.37 -1.02 -19.85
N ASP A 94 -3.66 -2.05 -19.08
CA ASP A 94 -3.37 -2.18 -17.65
C ASP A 94 -3.80 -0.94 -16.85
N ASN A 95 -4.98 -0.41 -17.21
CA ASN A 95 -5.55 0.85 -16.75
C ASN A 95 -6.57 0.64 -15.62
N GLY A 96 -6.23 -0.24 -14.69
CA GLY A 96 -7.00 -0.52 -13.48
C GLY A 96 -6.41 0.16 -12.25
N VAL A 97 -7.27 0.55 -11.31
CA VAL A 97 -6.89 1.01 -9.97
C VAL A 97 -7.79 0.35 -8.95
N LEU A 98 -7.21 -0.10 -7.84
CA LEU A 98 -7.93 -0.67 -6.71
C LEU A 98 -7.68 0.17 -5.47
N LEU A 99 -8.75 0.63 -4.82
CA LEU A 99 -8.70 1.20 -3.47
C LEU A 99 -9.18 0.12 -2.49
N LEU A 100 -8.25 -0.47 -1.75
CA LEU A 100 -8.49 -1.53 -0.77
C LEU A 100 -8.46 -0.98 0.65
N ILE A 101 -9.47 -1.34 1.44
CA ILE A 101 -9.57 -1.03 2.87
C ILE A 101 -9.69 -2.35 3.64
N ALA A 102 -8.78 -2.59 4.58
CA ALA A 102 -8.82 -3.71 5.51
C ALA A 102 -9.14 -3.16 6.91
N GLN A 103 -10.33 -3.49 7.41
CA GLN A 103 -10.89 -2.84 8.59
C GLN A 103 -10.18 -3.27 9.87
N ASP A 104 -9.98 -4.56 10.08
CA ASP A 104 -9.37 -5.11 11.30
C ASP A 104 -7.92 -4.69 11.45
N GLU A 105 -7.15 -4.70 10.35
CA GLU A 105 -5.76 -4.28 10.33
C GLU A 105 -5.59 -2.76 10.30
N ARG A 106 -6.70 -2.01 10.12
CA ARG A 106 -6.69 -0.55 9.94
C ARG A 106 -5.72 -0.10 8.86
N LYS A 107 -5.78 -0.76 7.72
CA LYS A 107 -4.90 -0.49 6.58
C LYS A 107 -5.69 -0.12 5.34
N VAL A 108 -5.13 0.79 4.56
CA VAL A 108 -5.63 1.20 3.25
C VAL A 108 -4.52 1.12 2.23
N ARG A 109 -4.86 0.71 1.01
CA ARG A 109 -3.93 0.66 -0.12
C ARG A 109 -4.58 1.16 -1.39
N ILE A 110 -3.82 1.89 -2.17
CA ILE A 110 -4.12 2.18 -3.57
C ILE A 110 -3.19 1.32 -4.40
N GLU A 111 -3.73 0.37 -5.13
CA GLU A 111 -3.01 -0.47 -6.08
C GLU A 111 -3.19 0.09 -7.48
N VAL A 112 -2.11 0.22 -8.24
CA VAL A 112 -2.09 0.90 -9.54
C VAL A 112 -1.64 -0.07 -10.62
N GLY A 113 -2.42 -0.18 -11.70
CA GLY A 113 -2.04 -0.96 -12.86
C GLY A 113 -0.91 -0.30 -13.64
N TYR A 114 -0.09 -1.11 -14.31
CA TYR A 114 1.12 -0.67 -15.03
C TYR A 114 0.89 0.51 -15.98
N GLY A 115 -0.25 0.55 -16.68
CA GLY A 115 -0.56 1.62 -17.62
C GLY A 115 -0.84 2.98 -16.99
N LEU A 116 -0.98 3.02 -15.66
CA LEU A 116 -1.33 4.22 -14.91
C LEU A 116 -0.22 4.74 -13.99
N GLU A 117 0.91 4.04 -13.88
CA GLU A 117 2.02 4.46 -13.00
C GLU A 117 2.55 5.88 -13.34
N GLY A 118 2.47 6.27 -14.61
CA GLY A 118 2.83 7.64 -15.03
C GLY A 118 1.81 8.70 -14.61
N ALA A 119 0.52 8.34 -14.53
CA ALA A 119 -0.57 9.26 -14.16
C ALA A 119 -0.83 9.27 -12.63
N LEU A 120 -0.66 8.13 -11.99
CA LEU A 120 -0.82 7.95 -10.55
C LEU A 120 0.42 7.24 -9.95
N PRO A 121 1.57 7.92 -9.89
CA PRO A 121 2.79 7.37 -9.28
C PRO A 121 2.60 7.16 -7.78
N ASP A 122 3.41 6.28 -7.19
CA ASP A 122 3.37 5.92 -5.76
C ASP A 122 3.38 7.12 -4.83
N ALA A 123 4.15 8.16 -5.16
CA ALA A 123 4.20 9.40 -4.37
C ALA A 123 2.86 10.13 -4.34
N ILE A 124 2.11 10.15 -5.43
CA ILE A 124 0.77 10.74 -5.51
C ILE A 124 -0.23 9.85 -4.77
N ALA A 125 -0.18 8.54 -4.95
CA ALA A 125 -1.01 7.59 -4.21
C ALA A 125 -0.79 7.74 -2.69
N ALA A 126 0.46 7.82 -2.23
CA ALA A 126 0.82 8.06 -0.83
C ALA A 126 0.29 9.41 -0.33
N ASN A 127 0.41 10.48 -1.11
CA ASN A 127 -0.12 11.79 -0.75
C ASN A 127 -1.64 11.75 -0.58
N ILE A 128 -2.36 11.10 -1.50
CA ILE A 128 -3.82 10.92 -1.40
C ILE A 128 -4.19 10.19 -0.11
N ILE A 129 -3.53 9.08 0.19
CA ILE A 129 -3.77 8.32 1.42
C ILE A 129 -3.56 9.22 2.64
N GLN A 130 -2.43 9.88 2.75
CA GLN A 130 -2.06 10.68 3.92
C GLN A 130 -2.92 11.93 4.09
N THR A 131 -3.37 12.56 3.02
CA THR A 131 -4.02 13.88 3.09
C THR A 131 -5.53 13.83 2.90
N ARG A 132 -6.07 12.79 2.24
CA ARG A 132 -7.49 12.68 1.93
C ARG A 132 -8.18 11.54 2.68
N ILE A 133 -7.51 10.38 2.82
CA ILE A 133 -8.13 9.19 3.40
C ILE A 133 -7.90 9.14 4.92
N LEU A 134 -6.65 9.06 5.35
CA LEU A 134 -6.31 8.83 6.75
C LEU A 134 -6.85 9.88 7.73
N PRO A 135 -6.93 11.17 7.41
CA PRO A 135 -7.51 12.14 8.34
C PRO A 135 -8.99 11.88 8.66
N ALA A 136 -9.76 11.35 7.70
CA ALA A 136 -11.14 10.96 7.93
C ALA A 136 -11.23 9.64 8.73
N PHE A 137 -10.44 8.64 8.36
CA PHE A 137 -10.39 7.35 9.07
C PHE A 137 -10.00 7.51 10.54
N LYS A 138 -9.01 8.35 10.85
CA LYS A 138 -8.60 8.67 12.23
C LYS A 138 -9.71 9.34 13.05
N ARG A 139 -10.68 10.00 12.42
CA ARG A 139 -11.87 10.56 13.07
C ARG A 139 -13.03 9.57 13.16
N GLY A 140 -12.87 8.35 12.63
CA GLY A 140 -13.92 7.33 12.55
C GLY A 140 -14.87 7.49 11.37
N ASP A 141 -14.65 8.46 10.48
CA ASP A 141 -15.48 8.68 9.29
C ASP A 141 -14.93 7.92 8.08
N MET A 142 -15.20 6.61 8.06
CA MET A 142 -14.71 5.71 7.01
C MET A 142 -15.27 6.10 5.64
N VAL A 143 -16.56 6.42 5.59
CA VAL A 143 -17.24 6.77 4.32
C VAL A 143 -16.66 8.03 3.71
N ALA A 144 -16.48 9.07 4.51
CA ALA A 144 -15.89 10.32 4.00
C ALA A 144 -14.47 10.09 3.48
N GLY A 145 -13.67 9.24 4.16
CA GLY A 145 -12.32 8.89 3.70
C GLY A 145 -12.33 8.15 2.37
N VAL A 146 -13.19 7.15 2.23
CA VAL A 146 -13.34 6.40 0.98
C VAL A 146 -13.77 7.29 -0.18
N VAL A 147 -14.78 8.14 0.03
CA VAL A 147 -15.29 9.05 -1.00
C VAL A 147 -14.23 10.10 -1.38
N ALA A 148 -13.59 10.73 -0.39
CA ALA A 148 -12.54 11.72 -0.63
C ALA A 148 -11.32 11.11 -1.35
N GLY A 149 -10.93 9.90 -0.95
CA GLY A 149 -9.85 9.15 -1.60
C GLY A 149 -10.18 8.81 -3.05
N SER A 150 -11.37 8.26 -3.29
CA SER A 150 -11.82 7.92 -4.65
C SER A 150 -11.87 9.17 -5.55
N GLN A 151 -12.36 10.30 -5.05
CA GLN A 151 -12.38 11.54 -5.80
C GLN A 151 -10.96 12.06 -6.10
N ALA A 152 -10.05 12.00 -5.13
CA ALA A 152 -8.67 12.41 -5.33
C ALA A 152 -7.93 11.51 -6.33
N ILE A 153 -8.19 10.20 -6.31
CA ILE A 153 -7.66 9.27 -7.32
C ILE A 153 -8.17 9.65 -8.71
N MET A 154 -9.48 9.89 -8.86
CA MET A 154 -10.06 10.29 -10.16
C MET A 154 -9.46 11.63 -10.65
N GLN A 155 -9.24 12.61 -9.76
CA GLN A 155 -8.57 13.86 -10.10
C GLN A 155 -7.11 13.66 -10.52
N ALA A 156 -6.37 12.80 -9.84
CA ALA A 156 -4.99 12.48 -10.20
C ALA A 156 -4.91 11.87 -11.60
N LEU A 157 -5.77 10.91 -11.88
CA LEU A 157 -5.86 10.25 -13.18
C LEU A 157 -6.33 11.18 -14.32
N ALA A 158 -7.06 12.26 -13.99
CA ALA A 158 -7.41 13.32 -14.92
C ALA A 158 -6.33 14.42 -15.06
N GLY A 159 -5.23 14.33 -14.31
CA GLY A 159 -4.19 15.36 -14.28
C GLY A 159 -4.57 16.64 -13.49
N GLU A 160 -5.64 16.59 -12.71
CA GLU A 160 -6.19 17.74 -11.97
C GLU A 160 -5.78 17.76 -10.49
N TYR A 161 -5.18 16.68 -9.98
CA TYR A 161 -4.81 16.58 -8.58
C TYR A 161 -3.62 17.45 -8.24
N LYS A 162 -3.77 18.26 -7.20
CA LYS A 162 -2.68 19.04 -6.61
C LYS A 162 -2.28 18.40 -5.30
N PRO A 163 -1.06 17.84 -5.20
CA PRO A 163 -0.55 17.27 -3.96
C PRO A 163 -0.55 18.32 -2.85
N VAL A 164 -0.95 17.91 -1.64
CA VAL A 164 -0.82 18.75 -0.46
C VAL A 164 0.61 18.61 0.04
N ASP A 165 1.32 19.73 0.11
CA ASP A 165 2.66 19.77 0.68
C ASP A 165 2.59 19.66 2.21
N ASN A 166 2.93 18.49 2.74
CA ASN A 166 2.99 18.25 4.19
C ASN A 166 4.30 18.70 4.82
N ALA A 167 5.26 19.22 4.03
CA ALA A 167 6.55 19.70 4.52
C ALA A 167 6.44 20.85 5.53
N SER A 168 5.25 21.44 5.70
CA SER A 168 5.01 22.55 6.62
C SER A 168 4.78 22.14 8.07
N LYS A 169 4.49 20.84 8.36
CA LYS A 169 4.21 20.39 9.73
C LYS A 169 5.45 19.98 10.53
N ASP A 170 6.54 19.66 9.86
CA ASP A 170 7.79 19.24 10.54
C ASP A 170 8.76 20.39 10.84
N LYS A 171 8.35 21.65 10.62
CA LYS A 171 9.22 22.83 10.83
C LYS A 171 9.53 23.16 12.29
N LEU A 172 8.89 22.50 13.27
CA LEU A 172 9.22 22.70 14.70
C LEU A 172 10.36 21.81 15.22
N GLY A 173 10.81 20.84 14.45
CA GLY A 173 11.92 19.94 14.78
C GLY A 173 13.12 20.10 13.86
N GLY A 174 13.32 21.27 13.26
CA GLY A 174 14.37 21.50 12.29
C GLY A 174 15.79 21.33 12.86
N PRO A 175 16.80 21.22 12.00
CA PRO A 175 18.20 20.98 12.38
C PRO A 175 18.74 22.01 13.38
N TRP A 176 18.05 23.13 13.56
CA TRP A 176 18.41 24.15 14.53
C TRP A 176 18.31 23.71 16.00
N LEU A 177 17.32 22.83 16.33
CA LEU A 177 17.21 22.23 17.67
C LEU A 177 18.38 21.28 17.93
N PHE A 178 18.78 20.52 16.94
CA PHE A 178 19.99 19.70 17.02
C PHE A 178 21.25 20.55 17.15
N ILE A 179 21.34 21.61 16.34
CA ILE A 179 22.45 22.59 16.42
C ILE A 179 22.49 23.27 17.80
N LEU A 180 21.32 23.69 18.31
CA LEU A 180 21.23 24.28 19.65
C LEU A 180 21.67 23.28 20.73
N MET A 181 21.24 22.02 20.64
CA MET A 181 21.66 20.98 21.58
C MET A 181 23.16 20.71 21.53
N VAL A 182 23.74 20.70 20.32
CA VAL A 182 25.23 20.58 20.15
C VAL A 182 25.97 21.78 20.72
N ILE A 183 25.47 22.99 20.48
CA ILE A 183 26.08 24.22 21.06
C ILE A 183 26.00 24.17 22.59
N VAL A 184 24.84 23.82 23.16
CA VAL A 184 24.69 23.68 24.62
C VAL A 184 25.63 22.60 25.16
N MET A 185 25.79 21.49 24.47
CA MET A 185 26.68 20.40 24.85
C MET A 185 28.17 20.89 24.82
N ILE A 186 28.56 21.64 23.78
CA ILE A 186 29.91 22.20 23.65
C ILE A 186 30.18 23.22 24.78
N VAL A 187 29.21 24.11 25.08
CA VAL A 187 29.31 25.10 26.15
C VAL A 187 29.44 24.43 27.53
N LEU A 188 28.61 23.42 27.79
CA LEU A 188 28.68 22.65 29.03
C LEU A 188 29.97 21.84 29.14
N HIS A 189 30.50 21.32 28.01
CA HIS A 189 31.78 20.62 27.98
C HIS A 189 32.95 21.59 28.28
N ASN A 190 32.96 22.79 27.70
CA ASN A 190 33.97 23.80 27.95
C ASN A 190 33.88 24.41 29.35
N LEU A 191 32.69 24.48 29.95
CA LEU A 191 32.52 24.92 31.35
C LEU A 191 32.95 23.83 32.35
N ARG A 192 32.97 22.56 31.94
CA ARG A 192 33.38 21.43 32.80
C ARG A 192 34.79 20.95 32.59
N GLY A 193 35.49 21.37 31.54
CA GLY A 193 36.79 20.85 31.14
C GLY A 193 37.87 21.89 31.10
N GLY A 194 38.40 22.24 32.27
CA GLY A 194 39.79 22.66 32.35
C GLY A 194 40.70 21.45 32.46
N GLY A 195 41.51 21.16 31.46
CA GLY A 195 42.64 20.23 31.62
C GLY A 195 42.73 19.06 30.63
N GLY A 196 43.82 19.07 29.80
CA GLY A 196 44.41 17.86 29.31
C GLY A 196 44.33 17.60 27.80
N GLY A 197 45.43 17.96 27.11
CA GLY A 197 45.66 17.66 25.69
C GLY A 197 45.84 16.18 25.34
N GLY A 198 45.74 15.87 24.08
CA GLY A 198 46.05 14.55 23.52
C GLY A 198 45.80 14.49 22.03
N ARG A 199 46.89 14.54 21.27
CA ARG A 199 46.96 14.29 19.81
C ARG A 199 46.51 12.89 19.42
N GLY A 200 45.91 12.74 18.23
CA GLY A 200 46.18 11.57 17.39
C GLY A 200 44.98 10.83 16.86
N GLY A 201 44.91 10.68 15.56
CA GLY A 201 44.30 9.52 14.97
C GLY A 201 43.28 9.76 13.86
N ARG A 202 43.76 10.06 12.66
CA ARG A 202 43.05 9.81 11.40
C ARG A 202 42.77 8.33 11.24
N ARG A 203 41.58 7.91 10.87
CA ARG A 203 41.37 6.76 9.99
C ARG A 203 40.07 6.88 9.20
N ARG A 204 40.25 6.66 7.89
CA ARG A 204 39.25 6.51 6.80
C ARG A 204 38.61 5.12 6.88
N ALA A 205 37.41 5.02 6.35
CA ALA A 205 36.92 3.92 5.49
C ALA A 205 35.44 4.16 5.25
N ALA A 206 34.95 4.42 4.12
CA ALA A 206 34.89 3.71 2.82
C ALA A 206 33.85 2.59 2.79
N TYR A 207 32.80 2.84 2.00
CA TYR A 207 32.05 1.97 1.08
C TYR A 207 31.39 0.68 1.56
N LEU A 208 30.15 0.46 1.17
CA LEU A 208 29.85 -0.46 0.06
C LEU A 208 28.36 -0.42 -0.33
N ALA A 209 28.20 -0.36 -1.62
CA ALA A 209 26.97 -0.49 -2.39
C ALA A 209 26.69 -1.96 -2.76
N GLY A 210 25.47 -2.20 -3.26
CA GLY A 210 25.10 -3.41 -4.01
C GLY A 210 23.93 -4.14 -3.35
N GLY A 211 22.96 -4.67 -4.04
CA GLY A 211 22.77 -5.01 -5.43
C GLY A 211 21.35 -5.53 -5.67
N PHE A 212 20.97 -5.54 -6.89
CA PHE A 212 19.70 -5.90 -7.51
C PHE A 212 19.34 -7.40 -7.43
N GLY A 213 18.03 -7.70 -7.47
CA GLY A 213 17.55 -9.05 -7.79
C GLY A 213 16.13 -9.01 -8.34
N ALA A 214 16.00 -9.26 -9.64
CA ALA A 214 14.74 -9.40 -10.36
C ALA A 214 14.25 -10.85 -10.34
N GLY A 215 12.91 -11.08 -10.30
CA GLY A 215 12.31 -12.40 -10.50
C GLY A 215 10.91 -12.28 -11.11
N ARG A 216 10.74 -12.89 -12.28
CA ARG A 216 9.52 -12.99 -13.11
C ARG A 216 8.75 -14.27 -12.82
N SER A 217 7.44 -14.24 -13.05
CA SER A 217 6.50 -15.20 -13.73
C SER A 217 5.16 -15.16 -13.02
N GLY A 218 3.98 -15.26 -13.62
CA GLY A 218 3.45 -15.77 -14.83
C GLY A 218 2.10 -16.46 -14.55
N GLY A 219 0.98 -15.91 -15.09
CA GLY A 219 -0.20 -16.55 -15.67
C GLY A 219 -1.24 -17.33 -14.86
N GLY A 220 -2.54 -17.03 -15.15
CA GLY A 220 -3.65 -17.98 -14.93
C GLY A 220 -5.03 -17.33 -14.95
N PHE A 221 -5.90 -17.80 -15.86
CA PHE A 221 -7.24 -17.29 -16.20
C PHE A 221 -8.37 -17.89 -15.36
N GLY A 222 -9.47 -17.13 -15.17
CA GLY A 222 -10.76 -17.69 -14.73
C GLY A 222 -11.91 -16.71 -14.93
N SER A 223 -12.89 -17.07 -15.74
CA SER A 223 -14.04 -16.29 -16.21
C SER A 223 -15.30 -16.60 -15.40
N GLY A 224 -16.09 -15.56 -15.07
CA GLY A 224 -17.44 -15.69 -14.53
C GLY A 224 -18.19 -14.37 -14.66
N GLY A 225 -19.35 -14.36 -15.36
CA GLY A 225 -20.08 -13.18 -15.78
C GLY A 225 -20.74 -12.39 -14.65
N GLY A 226 -20.48 -11.12 -14.66
CA GLY A 226 -20.88 -10.04 -13.77
C GLY A 226 -20.13 -8.79 -14.19
N PHE A 227 -20.05 -7.77 -13.36
CA PHE A 227 -19.04 -6.72 -13.55
C PHE A 227 -17.69 -7.41 -13.56
N SER A 228 -17.01 -7.42 -14.71
CA SER A 228 -15.77 -8.12 -14.95
C SER A 228 -14.65 -7.13 -15.14
N GLY A 229 -13.49 -7.39 -14.56
CA GLY A 229 -12.25 -6.77 -14.96
C GLY A 229 -11.97 -7.07 -16.42
N GLY A 230 -11.45 -6.10 -17.15
CA GLY A 230 -11.11 -6.21 -18.57
C GLY A 230 -9.78 -6.91 -18.83
N GLY A 231 -9.20 -7.61 -17.84
CA GLY A 231 -7.94 -8.36 -17.95
C GLY A 231 -6.69 -7.53 -17.83
N GLY A 232 -6.74 -6.41 -17.10
CA GLY A 232 -5.58 -5.59 -16.75
C GLY A 232 -4.62 -6.30 -15.79
N SER A 233 -3.39 -5.85 -15.74
CA SER A 233 -2.32 -6.41 -14.91
C SER A 233 -1.78 -5.38 -13.92
N PHE A 234 -1.39 -5.87 -12.73
CA PHE A 234 -0.80 -5.08 -11.66
C PHE A 234 0.62 -5.55 -11.37
N GLY A 235 1.50 -4.61 -11.01
CA GLY A 235 2.91 -4.86 -10.69
C GLY A 235 3.26 -4.66 -9.23
N GLY A 236 2.25 -4.34 -8.39
CA GLY A 236 2.49 -3.95 -7.00
C GLY A 236 2.84 -2.47 -6.83
N GLY A 237 2.72 -1.66 -7.88
CA GLY A 237 2.78 -0.21 -7.78
C GLY A 237 1.64 0.37 -6.97
N GLY A 238 1.87 1.53 -6.33
CA GLY A 238 0.87 2.17 -5.48
C GLY A 238 1.41 2.52 -4.09
N ALA A 239 0.53 2.73 -3.12
CA ALA A 239 0.92 3.09 -1.77
C ALA A 239 -0.03 2.53 -0.73
N SER A 240 0.47 2.39 0.51
CA SER A 240 -0.29 1.93 1.67
C SER A 240 -0.23 2.92 2.82
N GLY A 241 -1.19 2.82 3.74
CA GLY A 241 -1.21 3.59 4.97
C GLY A 241 -2.03 2.92 6.06
N GLY A 242 -1.89 3.40 7.30
CA GLY A 242 -2.64 2.90 8.46
C GLY A 242 -3.20 4.02 9.31
N TRP A 243 -4.27 3.75 10.05
CA TRP A 243 -4.95 4.72 10.94
C TRP A 243 -5.21 4.18 12.33
#